data_d03e4cb91b11255116ae880f35b53156
#
_entry.id   d03e4cb91b11255116ae880f35b53156
#
_cell.length_a   1.000
_cell.length_b   1.000
_cell.length_c   1.000
_cell.angle_alpha   90.00
_cell.angle_beta   90.00
_cell.angle_gamma   90.00
#
_symmetry.space_group_name_H-M   'P 1'
#
loop_
_entity.id
_entity.type
_entity.pdbx_description
1 polymer ?
#
loop_
_entity_poly.entity_id
_entity_poly.type
_entity_poly.pdbx_seq_one_letter_code
_entity_poly.pdbx_strand_id
1 'polypeptide(L)'
;TPCFNTFYEFVRDDYRRQLEQKNVREKDFDIDGFLNVLEPYYRGGEYDYLLNSDKELDLLHKRFIVFELDNIKDHKILFPITTIIIMEAFINKMRKLKGIRKLILIEEAWKAIASANMADYIKYLYKTVRKYFGEAIVVTQEVEDIISSPIVKESIINNSDCKILLDQRKYLNKFD
;
A
#
# COMPACT_ATOMS: atom_id res chain seq x y z
N THR A 1 1.33 -18.35 14.56
CA THR A 1 1.75 -17.00 14.10
C THR A 1 0.55 -16.09 14.23
N PRO A 2 0.66 -14.87 14.79
CA PRO A 2 -0.43 -13.92 14.84
C PRO A 2 -0.94 -13.62 13.42
N CYS A 3 -2.23 -13.66 13.23
CA CYS A 3 -2.91 -13.32 11.99
C CYS A 3 -4.08 -12.34 12.29
N PHE A 4 -4.82 -11.96 11.27
CA PHE A 4 -5.93 -11.04 11.46
C PHE A 4 -7.01 -11.61 12.40
N ASN A 5 -7.29 -12.91 12.33
CA ASN A 5 -8.22 -13.55 13.26
C ASN A 5 -7.81 -13.37 14.72
N THR A 6 -6.51 -13.52 15.04
CA THR A 6 -5.98 -13.29 16.39
C THR A 6 -6.19 -11.84 16.84
N PHE A 7 -5.98 -10.88 15.93
CA PHE A 7 -6.22 -9.48 16.21
C PHE A 7 -7.71 -9.19 16.46
N TYR A 8 -8.59 -9.71 15.60
CA TYR A 8 -10.03 -9.52 15.73
C TYR A 8 -10.55 -10.09 17.08
N GLU A 9 -10.13 -11.31 17.42
CA GLU A 9 -10.50 -11.95 18.69
C GLU A 9 -9.97 -11.17 19.89
N PHE A 10 -8.73 -10.68 19.83
CA PHE A 10 -8.19 -9.81 20.87
C PHE A 10 -9.02 -8.53 21.05
N VAL A 11 -9.42 -7.88 19.97
CA VAL A 11 -10.22 -6.64 20.03
C VAL A 11 -11.61 -6.95 20.62
N ARG A 12 -12.25 -8.05 20.16
CA ARG A 12 -13.57 -8.44 20.59
C ARG A 12 -13.63 -8.79 22.08
N ASP A 13 -12.63 -9.49 22.58
CA ASP A 13 -12.67 -10.11 23.92
C ASP A 13 -11.82 -9.33 24.93
N ASP A 14 -10.53 -9.18 24.69
CA ASP A 14 -9.59 -8.60 25.66
C ASP A 14 -9.60 -7.07 25.64
N TYR A 15 -9.58 -6.45 24.48
CA TYR A 15 -9.56 -4.99 24.37
C TYR A 15 -10.90 -4.39 24.82
N ARG A 16 -12.02 -5.05 24.53
CA ARG A 16 -13.35 -4.66 25.04
C ARG A 16 -13.34 -4.59 26.56
N ARG A 17 -12.85 -5.62 27.25
CA ARG A 17 -12.70 -5.63 28.72
C ARG A 17 -11.82 -4.49 29.23
N GLN A 18 -10.75 -4.17 28.53
CA GLN A 18 -9.88 -3.04 28.91
C GLN A 18 -10.59 -1.68 28.77
N LEU A 19 -11.41 -1.50 27.74
CA LEU A 19 -12.20 -0.27 27.55
C LEU A 19 -13.24 -0.10 28.67
N GLU A 20 -13.93 -1.18 29.05
CA GLU A 20 -14.87 -1.19 30.16
C GLU A 20 -14.17 -0.83 31.48
N GLN A 21 -13.04 -1.46 31.79
CA GLN A 21 -12.26 -1.15 33.00
C GLN A 21 -11.77 0.31 33.06
N LYS A 22 -11.46 0.89 31.91
CA LYS A 22 -11.03 2.30 31.79
C LYS A 22 -12.21 3.27 31.70
N ASN A 23 -13.45 2.79 31.74
CA ASN A 23 -14.66 3.57 31.55
C ASN A 23 -14.63 4.44 30.27
N VAL A 24 -14.10 3.90 29.17
CA VAL A 24 -14.11 4.58 27.88
C VAL A 24 -15.55 4.59 27.36
N ARG A 25 -16.04 5.77 27.01
CA ARG A 25 -17.42 5.92 26.54
C ARG A 25 -17.51 5.54 25.08
N GLU A 26 -18.63 4.96 24.66
CA GLU A 26 -18.91 4.58 23.27
C GLU A 26 -18.71 5.72 22.27
N LYS A 27 -19.08 6.96 22.66
CA LYS A 27 -18.85 8.15 21.84
C LYS A 27 -17.37 8.49 21.60
N ASP A 28 -16.48 8.01 22.46
CA ASP A 28 -15.04 8.22 22.34
C ASP A 28 -14.38 7.09 21.53
N PHE A 29 -14.95 5.87 21.60
CA PHE A 29 -14.57 4.74 20.76
C PHE A 29 -15.71 3.71 20.68
N ASP A 30 -16.32 3.60 19.50
CA ASP A 30 -17.35 2.61 19.16
C ASP A 30 -16.67 1.30 18.74
N ILE A 31 -16.50 0.39 19.69
CA ILE A 31 -15.88 -0.92 19.45
C ILE A 31 -16.76 -1.83 18.59
N ASP A 32 -18.09 -1.74 18.70
CA ASP A 32 -18.99 -2.58 17.93
C ASP A 32 -19.02 -2.15 16.46
N GLY A 33 -19.08 -0.85 16.20
CA GLY A 33 -18.92 -0.32 14.86
C GLY A 33 -17.55 -0.66 14.26
N PHE A 34 -16.47 -0.62 15.05
CA PHE A 34 -15.13 -1.01 14.60
C PHE A 34 -15.07 -2.49 14.21
N LEU A 35 -15.61 -3.40 15.06
CA LEU A 35 -15.65 -4.84 14.78
C LEU A 35 -16.50 -5.16 13.55
N ASN A 36 -17.63 -4.46 13.39
CA ASN A 36 -18.52 -4.64 12.25
C ASN A 36 -17.82 -4.33 10.89
N VAL A 37 -16.98 -3.30 10.87
CA VAL A 37 -16.16 -2.96 9.67
C VAL A 37 -15.10 -4.03 9.40
N LEU A 38 -14.60 -4.69 10.44
CA LEU A 38 -13.56 -5.72 10.34
C LEU A 38 -14.09 -7.12 10.08
N GLU A 39 -15.38 -7.37 10.36
CA GLU A 39 -16.02 -8.70 10.26
C GLU A 39 -15.81 -9.38 8.89
N PRO A 40 -15.89 -8.68 7.73
CA PRO A 40 -15.65 -9.30 6.44
C PRO A 40 -14.27 -9.96 6.28
N TYR A 41 -13.28 -9.56 7.06
CA TYR A 41 -11.91 -10.09 7.04
C TYR A 41 -11.67 -11.18 8.09
N TYR A 42 -12.62 -11.38 9.00
CA TYR A 42 -12.56 -12.41 10.03
C TYR A 42 -12.99 -13.76 9.46
N ARG A 43 -12.66 -14.82 10.17
CA ARG A 43 -12.94 -16.22 9.83
C ARG A 43 -14.34 -16.46 9.27
N GLY A 44 -14.41 -16.92 8.03
CA GLY A 44 -15.68 -17.14 7.32
C GLY A 44 -16.27 -15.91 6.64
N GLY A 45 -15.67 -14.73 6.78
CA GLY A 45 -16.05 -13.53 6.05
C GLY A 45 -15.59 -13.56 4.58
N GLU A 46 -16.12 -12.66 3.77
CA GLU A 46 -15.86 -12.59 2.32
C GLU A 46 -14.37 -12.46 1.97
N TYR A 47 -13.60 -11.76 2.83
CA TYR A 47 -12.17 -11.47 2.63
C TYR A 47 -11.26 -12.19 3.63
N ASP A 48 -11.73 -13.25 4.29
CA ASP A 48 -10.95 -14.05 5.25
C ASP A 48 -9.60 -14.49 4.69
N TYR A 49 -9.59 -14.98 3.45
CA TYR A 49 -8.39 -15.46 2.76
C TYR A 49 -7.29 -14.40 2.58
N LEU A 50 -7.65 -13.11 2.67
CA LEU A 50 -6.72 -12.01 2.36
C LEU A 50 -5.69 -11.80 3.47
N LEU A 51 -6.09 -11.95 4.74
CA LEU A 51 -5.28 -11.60 5.90
C LEU A 51 -5.02 -12.78 6.86
N ASN A 52 -5.53 -13.97 6.55
CA ASN A 52 -5.47 -15.14 7.42
C ASN A 52 -4.79 -16.36 6.78
N SER A 53 -3.91 -16.14 5.81
CA SER A 53 -3.20 -17.25 5.16
C SER A 53 -2.21 -17.91 6.12
N ASP A 54 -2.26 -19.23 6.22
CA ASP A 54 -1.30 -20.05 6.94
C ASP A 54 0.04 -20.19 6.17
N LYS A 55 0.07 -19.75 4.91
CA LYS A 55 1.26 -19.84 4.07
C LYS A 55 2.10 -18.58 4.23
N GLU A 56 3.25 -18.74 4.85
CA GLU A 56 4.26 -17.69 4.92
C GLU A 56 4.94 -17.56 3.54
N LEU A 57 4.67 -16.44 2.86
CA LEU A 57 5.39 -16.09 1.63
C LEU A 57 6.73 -15.47 2.03
N ASP A 58 7.83 -16.19 1.79
CA ASP A 58 9.17 -15.63 1.97
C ASP A 58 9.48 -14.60 0.88
N LEU A 59 8.90 -13.42 1.03
CA LEU A 59 9.16 -12.29 0.14
C LEU A 59 10.53 -11.64 0.42
N LEU A 60 11.11 -11.88 1.59
CA LEU A 60 12.37 -11.25 1.98
C LEU A 60 13.53 -11.74 1.12
N HIS A 61 13.66 -13.06 0.95
CA HIS A 61 14.81 -13.67 0.27
C HIS A 61 14.60 -13.85 -1.25
N LYS A 62 13.39 -13.68 -1.77
CA LYS A 62 13.16 -13.72 -3.21
C LYS A 62 13.78 -12.50 -3.91
N ARG A 63 14.60 -12.76 -4.94
CA ARG A 63 15.30 -11.69 -5.68
C ARG A 63 14.41 -10.99 -6.70
N PHE A 64 13.47 -11.71 -7.28
CA PHE A 64 12.54 -11.19 -8.28
C PHE A 64 11.11 -11.58 -7.88
N ILE A 65 10.25 -10.58 -7.77
CA ILE A 65 8.86 -10.73 -7.36
C ILE A 65 8.02 -9.87 -8.30
N VAL A 66 6.96 -10.46 -8.84
CA VAL A 66 5.96 -9.76 -9.64
C VAL A 66 4.61 -9.95 -8.98
N PHE A 67 3.89 -8.86 -8.83
CA PHE A 67 2.50 -8.85 -8.38
C PHE A 67 1.63 -8.40 -9.56
N GLU A 68 0.79 -9.30 -10.04
CA GLU A 68 -0.20 -8.99 -11.07
C GLU A 68 -1.51 -8.57 -10.39
N LEU A 69 -1.92 -7.34 -10.62
CA LEU A 69 -3.09 -6.74 -9.95
C LEU A 69 -4.25 -6.47 -10.91
N ASP A 70 -4.11 -6.81 -12.18
CA ASP A 70 -5.09 -6.43 -13.21
C ASP A 70 -6.49 -6.95 -12.92
N ASN A 71 -6.58 -8.18 -12.39
CA ASN A 71 -7.86 -8.80 -12.03
C ASN A 71 -8.59 -8.13 -10.86
N ILE A 72 -7.90 -7.36 -10.05
CA ILE A 72 -8.48 -6.69 -8.86
C ILE A 72 -8.43 -5.17 -8.94
N LYS A 73 -7.92 -4.60 -10.03
CA LYS A 73 -7.68 -3.14 -10.17
C LYS A 73 -8.91 -2.27 -9.95
N ASP A 74 -10.09 -2.77 -10.31
CA ASP A 74 -11.36 -2.06 -10.19
C ASP A 74 -12.11 -2.43 -8.89
N HIS A 75 -11.55 -3.34 -8.09
CA HIS A 75 -12.17 -3.76 -6.84
C HIS A 75 -11.82 -2.79 -5.71
N LYS A 76 -12.82 -2.04 -5.26
CA LYS A 76 -12.67 -0.92 -4.30
C LYS A 76 -12.03 -1.29 -2.95
N ILE A 77 -12.08 -2.56 -2.56
CA ILE A 77 -11.54 -3.06 -1.29
C ILE A 77 -10.23 -3.81 -1.51
N LEU A 78 -10.22 -4.80 -2.42
CA LEU A 78 -9.06 -5.67 -2.59
C LEU A 78 -7.84 -4.92 -3.13
N PHE A 79 -8.02 -4.04 -4.11
CA PHE A 79 -6.91 -3.34 -4.74
C PHE A 79 -6.13 -2.45 -3.74
N PRO A 80 -6.77 -1.57 -2.95
CA PRO A 80 -6.05 -0.77 -1.96
C PRO A 80 -5.34 -1.60 -0.89
N ILE A 81 -6.00 -2.63 -0.36
CA ILE A 81 -5.43 -3.48 0.71
C ILE A 81 -4.22 -4.25 0.17
N THR A 82 -4.36 -4.91 -0.98
CA THR A 82 -3.27 -5.67 -1.59
C THR A 82 -2.08 -4.75 -1.90
N THR A 83 -2.33 -3.56 -2.39
CA THR A 83 -1.28 -2.58 -2.69
C THR A 83 -0.54 -2.14 -1.42
N ILE A 84 -1.25 -1.90 -0.31
CA ILE A 84 -0.62 -1.59 0.98
C ILE A 84 0.26 -2.75 1.46
N ILE A 85 -0.22 -3.99 1.36
CA ILE A 85 0.56 -5.19 1.75
C ILE A 85 1.85 -5.29 0.92
N ILE A 86 1.78 -5.06 -0.39
CA ILE A 86 2.94 -5.07 -1.28
C ILE A 86 3.94 -3.97 -0.89
N MET A 87 3.46 -2.77 -0.65
CA MET A 87 4.31 -1.63 -0.25
C MET A 87 4.99 -1.88 1.10
N GLU A 88 4.27 -2.41 2.08
CA GLU A 88 4.85 -2.80 3.38
C GLU A 88 5.90 -3.90 3.23
N ALA A 89 5.65 -4.91 2.40
CA ALA A 89 6.62 -5.95 2.10
C ALA A 89 7.91 -5.34 1.50
N PHE A 90 7.79 -4.38 0.58
CA PHE A 90 8.94 -3.69 -0.01
C PHE A 90 9.69 -2.84 1.02
N ILE A 91 8.99 -2.05 1.85
CA ILE A 91 9.59 -1.23 2.90
C ILE A 91 10.34 -2.11 3.91
N ASN A 92 9.76 -3.22 4.31
CA ASN A 92 10.42 -4.19 5.19
C ASN A 92 11.69 -4.77 4.56
N LYS A 93 11.61 -5.10 3.26
CA LYS A 93 12.76 -5.58 2.49
C LYS A 93 13.86 -4.53 2.40
N MET A 94 13.50 -3.27 2.15
CA MET A 94 14.45 -2.15 2.16
C MET A 94 15.20 -2.03 3.48
N ARG A 95 14.48 -2.10 4.59
CA ARG A 95 15.05 -1.92 5.94
C ARG A 95 15.91 -3.09 6.39
N LYS A 96 15.50 -4.32 6.08
CA LYS A 96 16.19 -5.55 6.53
C LYS A 96 17.42 -5.89 5.70
N LEU A 97 17.37 -5.71 4.37
CA LEU A 97 18.47 -6.05 3.47
C LEU A 97 19.42 -4.85 3.29
N LYS A 98 20.22 -4.57 4.31
CA LYS A 98 21.20 -3.48 4.27
C LYS A 98 22.30 -3.77 3.23
N GLY A 99 22.74 -2.74 2.52
CA GLY A 99 23.82 -2.84 1.53
C GLY A 99 23.48 -3.58 0.22
N ILE A 100 22.26 -4.12 0.10
CA ILE A 100 21.80 -4.78 -1.12
C ILE A 100 20.96 -3.80 -1.94
N ARG A 101 21.21 -3.70 -3.24
CA ARG A 101 20.38 -2.93 -4.16
C ARG A 101 18.99 -3.53 -4.29
N LYS A 102 17.99 -2.70 -4.24
CA LYS A 102 16.58 -3.06 -4.39
C LYS A 102 15.91 -2.11 -5.36
N LEU A 103 15.01 -2.64 -6.16
CA LEU A 103 14.23 -1.88 -7.11
C LEU A 103 12.76 -2.23 -6.93
N ILE A 104 11.91 -1.19 -6.91
CA ILE A 104 10.47 -1.32 -7.10
C ILE A 104 10.08 -0.61 -8.39
N LEU A 105 9.38 -1.32 -9.26
CA LEU A 105 8.79 -0.78 -10.46
C LEU A 105 7.27 -0.84 -10.32
N ILE A 106 6.61 0.28 -10.50
CA ILE A 106 5.16 0.42 -10.40
C ILE A 106 4.64 0.87 -11.76
N GLU A 107 4.01 -0.04 -12.47
CA GLU A 107 3.28 0.25 -13.70
C GLU A 107 1.88 0.75 -13.38
N GLU A 108 1.31 1.55 -14.28
CA GLU A 108 -0.03 2.13 -14.10
C GLU A 108 -0.20 2.83 -12.74
N ALA A 109 0.86 3.51 -12.29
CA ALA A 109 0.97 4.08 -10.94
C ALA A 109 -0.20 5.03 -10.59
N TRP A 110 -0.82 5.64 -11.59
CA TRP A 110 -1.96 6.54 -11.40
C TRP A 110 -3.13 5.86 -10.68
N LYS A 111 -3.39 4.57 -10.92
CA LYS A 111 -4.43 3.82 -10.22
C LYS A 111 -4.15 3.68 -8.72
N ALA A 112 -2.90 3.41 -8.39
CA ALA A 112 -2.47 3.36 -7.01
C ALA A 112 -2.51 4.74 -6.33
N ILE A 113 -2.19 5.80 -7.09
CA ILE A 113 -2.10 7.18 -6.62
C ILE A 113 -3.48 7.81 -6.38
N ALA A 114 -4.53 7.31 -7.01
CA ALA A 114 -5.90 7.80 -6.82
C ALA A 114 -6.40 7.69 -5.37
N SER A 115 -5.80 6.82 -4.56
CA SER A 115 -6.07 6.72 -3.13
C SER A 115 -5.12 7.63 -2.32
N ALA A 116 -5.67 8.44 -1.42
CA ALA A 116 -4.87 9.34 -0.57
C ALA A 116 -3.81 8.59 0.25
N ASN A 117 -4.17 7.43 0.80
CA ASN A 117 -3.25 6.59 1.57
C ASN A 117 -2.06 6.11 0.72
N MET A 118 -2.31 5.73 -0.53
CA MET A 118 -1.26 5.30 -1.45
C MET A 118 -0.38 6.45 -1.90
N ALA A 119 -0.95 7.63 -2.11
CA ALA A 119 -0.17 8.83 -2.42
C ALA A 119 0.87 9.12 -1.33
N ASP A 120 0.49 8.98 -0.05
CA ASP A 120 1.41 9.16 1.07
C ASP A 120 2.50 8.08 1.13
N TYR A 121 2.19 6.82 0.78
CA TYR A 121 3.18 5.75 0.66
C TYR A 121 4.19 6.03 -0.46
N ILE A 122 3.73 6.44 -1.63
CA ILE A 122 4.61 6.79 -2.75
C ILE A 122 5.48 8.00 -2.39
N LYS A 123 4.92 8.99 -1.74
CA LYS A 123 5.68 10.14 -1.21
C LYS A 123 6.76 9.70 -0.21
N TYR A 124 6.44 8.83 0.73
CA TYR A 124 7.40 8.24 1.65
C TYR A 124 8.50 7.46 0.90
N LEU A 125 8.11 6.62 -0.05
CA LEU A 125 9.01 5.81 -0.86
C LEU A 125 10.05 6.71 -1.58
N TYR A 126 9.61 7.68 -2.34
CA TYR A 126 10.49 8.58 -3.10
C TYR A 126 11.44 9.40 -2.21
N LYS A 127 11.00 9.78 -1.01
CA LYS A 127 11.84 10.51 -0.04
C LYS A 127 12.87 9.62 0.66
N THR A 128 12.66 8.31 0.75
CA THR A 128 13.43 7.44 1.64
C THR A 128 14.21 6.34 0.93
N VAL A 129 13.78 5.91 -0.25
CA VAL A 129 14.31 4.74 -0.95
C VAL A 129 15.84 4.78 -1.12
N ARG A 130 16.41 5.94 -1.43
CA ARG A 130 17.86 6.12 -1.59
C ARG A 130 18.66 5.81 -0.33
N LYS A 131 18.11 6.14 0.86
CA LYS A 131 18.77 5.88 2.15
C LYS A 131 18.98 4.40 2.42
N TYR A 132 18.25 3.54 1.70
CA TYR A 132 18.27 2.09 1.87
C TYR A 132 18.83 1.34 0.66
N PHE A 133 19.61 1.99 -0.20
CA PHE A 133 20.07 1.40 -1.45
C PHE A 133 18.93 0.87 -2.33
N GLY A 134 17.84 1.64 -2.38
CA GLY A 134 16.67 1.33 -3.18
C GLY A 134 16.49 2.30 -4.32
N GLU A 135 15.82 1.85 -5.36
CA GLU A 135 15.42 2.60 -6.54
C GLU A 135 13.90 2.46 -6.70
N ALA A 136 13.20 3.55 -6.98
CA ALA A 136 11.79 3.55 -7.29
C ALA A 136 11.58 4.04 -8.71
N ILE A 137 10.90 3.23 -9.51
CA ILE A 137 10.55 3.53 -10.90
C ILE A 137 9.02 3.53 -10.99
N VAL A 138 8.49 4.60 -11.52
CA VAL A 138 7.05 4.73 -11.83
C VAL A 138 6.91 4.84 -13.34
N VAL A 139 6.01 4.06 -13.89
CA VAL A 139 5.67 4.07 -15.31
C VAL A 139 4.21 4.48 -15.45
N THR A 140 3.95 5.41 -16.37
CA THR A 140 2.60 5.84 -16.72
C THR A 140 2.50 6.07 -18.21
N GLN A 141 1.32 5.95 -18.76
CA GLN A 141 1.05 6.22 -20.15
C GLN A 141 0.80 7.71 -20.42
N GLU A 142 0.24 8.42 -19.44
CA GLU A 142 -0.06 9.84 -19.55
C GLU A 142 0.59 10.62 -18.40
N VAL A 143 1.19 11.75 -18.71
CA VAL A 143 1.82 12.63 -17.70
C VAL A 143 0.75 13.24 -16.78
N GLU A 144 -0.44 13.52 -17.31
CA GLU A 144 -1.56 14.03 -16.53
C GLU A 144 -1.94 13.14 -15.34
N ASP A 145 -1.77 11.83 -15.46
CA ASP A 145 -2.06 10.89 -14.37
C ASP A 145 -1.20 11.18 -13.13
N ILE A 146 0.04 11.63 -13.35
CA ILE A 146 0.95 11.98 -12.26
C ILE A 146 0.69 13.40 -11.75
N ILE A 147 0.44 14.36 -12.66
CA ILE A 147 0.32 15.76 -12.30
C ILE A 147 -1.06 16.14 -11.75
N SER A 148 -2.09 15.32 -11.99
CA SER A 148 -3.45 15.53 -11.48
C SER A 148 -3.53 15.47 -9.95
N SER A 149 -2.63 14.74 -9.29
CA SER A 149 -2.50 14.72 -7.84
C SER A 149 -1.38 15.66 -7.38
N PRO A 150 -1.69 16.79 -6.72
CA PRO A 150 -0.67 17.73 -6.24
C PRO A 150 0.38 17.08 -5.34
N ILE A 151 -0.05 16.16 -4.47
CA ILE A 151 0.84 15.45 -3.52
C ILE A 151 1.86 14.61 -4.29
N VAL A 152 1.41 13.94 -5.35
CA VAL A 152 2.25 13.02 -6.12
C VAL A 152 3.13 13.77 -7.10
N LYS A 153 2.59 14.80 -7.76
CA LYS A 153 3.37 15.69 -8.62
C LYS A 153 4.62 16.18 -7.91
N GLU A 154 4.46 16.80 -6.73
CA GLU A 154 5.60 17.29 -5.97
C GLU A 154 6.53 16.17 -5.51
N SER A 155 5.99 15.03 -5.13
CA SER A 155 6.79 13.94 -4.57
C SER A 155 7.55 13.16 -5.61
N ILE A 156 6.94 12.81 -6.73
CA ILE A 156 7.57 12.03 -7.80
C ILE A 156 8.48 12.94 -8.62
N ILE A 157 7.94 14.05 -9.14
CA ILE A 157 8.68 14.90 -10.10
C ILE A 157 9.89 15.55 -9.43
N ASN A 158 9.75 16.05 -8.20
CA ASN A 158 10.83 16.75 -7.52
C ASN A 158 11.89 15.80 -6.92
N ASN A 159 11.56 14.55 -6.65
CA ASN A 159 12.49 13.57 -6.09
C ASN A 159 12.99 12.54 -7.13
N SER A 160 12.56 12.63 -8.38
CA SER A 160 13.08 11.79 -9.46
C SER A 160 14.39 12.36 -10.03
N ASP A 161 15.46 11.62 -9.88
CA ASP A 161 16.77 12.00 -10.43
C ASP A 161 16.82 11.83 -11.97
N CYS A 162 16.00 10.93 -12.52
CA CYS A 162 15.92 10.66 -13.95
C CYS A 162 14.43 10.65 -14.40
N LYS A 163 14.16 11.30 -15.50
CA LYS A 163 12.85 11.32 -16.18
C LYS A 163 13.05 10.88 -17.62
N ILE A 164 12.39 9.81 -18.03
CA ILE A 164 12.47 9.24 -19.36
C ILE A 164 11.16 9.48 -20.07
N LEU A 165 11.19 10.33 -21.08
CA LEU A 165 10.04 10.60 -21.94
C LEU A 165 10.22 9.81 -23.24
N LEU A 166 9.30 8.89 -23.50
CA LEU A 166 9.22 8.19 -24.78
C LEU A 166 8.54 9.08 -25.82
N ASP A 167 8.09 8.52 -26.94
CA ASP A 167 7.44 9.27 -28.01
C ASP A 167 6.17 10.00 -27.52
N GLN A 168 6.23 11.32 -27.47
CA GLN A 168 5.18 12.20 -26.98
C GLN A 168 4.38 12.90 -28.11
N ARG A 169 4.53 12.50 -29.37
CA ARG A 169 3.86 13.15 -30.51
C ARG A 169 2.34 13.22 -30.37
N LYS A 170 1.75 12.29 -29.66
CA LYS A 170 0.29 12.31 -29.37
C LYS A 170 -0.14 13.47 -28.48
N TYR A 171 0.78 14.05 -27.75
CA TYR A 171 0.51 15.03 -26.69
C TYR A 171 1.12 16.40 -26.94
N LEU A 172 1.63 16.65 -28.18
CA LEU A 172 2.29 17.92 -28.52
C LEU A 172 1.46 19.16 -28.16
N ASN A 173 0.12 19.06 -28.25
CA ASN A 173 -0.80 20.15 -27.92
C ASN A 173 -1.14 20.25 -26.40
N LYS A 174 -0.59 19.39 -25.55
CA LYS A 174 -0.84 19.40 -24.11
C LYS A 174 0.35 19.95 -23.29
N PHE A 175 1.45 20.28 -23.97
CA PHE A 175 2.66 20.80 -23.34
C PHE A 175 2.89 22.31 -23.60
N ASP A 176 1.96 22.94 -24.34
CA ASP A 176 1.88 24.39 -24.53
C ASP A 176 0.95 25.01 -23.44
#